data_f76ce8d766bb7584928472196a277c06
#
_entry.id   f76ce8d766bb7584928472196a277c06
#
_cell.length_a   1.000
_cell.length_b   1.000
_cell.length_c   1.000
_cell.angle_alpha   90.00
_cell.angle_beta   90.00
_cell.angle_gamma   90.00
#
_symmetry.space_group_name_H-M   'P 1'
#
loop_
_entity.id
_entity.type
_entity.pdbx_description
1 polymer ?
#
loop_
_entity_poly.entity_id
_entity_poly.type
_entity_poly.pdbx_seq_one_letter_code
_entity_poly.pdbx_strand_id
1 'polypeptide(L)'
;ELDGFGVLHILSKNPKTASIPFIFLTAKAEKVDFRKGMNLGADDYITKPFDDVELLDAVEMRLKKNNLVKESLNNGTEGLNTFIIESRGLEEMLKLSDDRPLKNYRKKEAIFTEGEYPNSLFLVKKGKVKIVKTNDNGKEYVIAVRKEGDFIGYLALLQNERYPISAYALESTEISTVAKTDFFELLHNNRDVANKFIKLLAD
;
A
#
# COMPACT_ATOMS: atom_id res chain seq x y z
N GLU A 1 -24.98 -4.20 25.15
CA GLU A 1 -23.99 -4.68 24.20
C GLU A 1 -23.61 -3.52 23.28
N LEU A 2 -22.32 -3.25 23.07
CA LEU A 2 -21.86 -2.14 22.24
C LEU A 2 -21.89 -2.57 20.78
N ASP A 3 -22.74 -1.94 19.96
CA ASP A 3 -22.79 -2.16 18.51
C ASP A 3 -21.80 -1.28 17.75
N GLY A 4 -21.64 -1.49 16.43
CA GLY A 4 -20.71 -0.73 15.60
C GLY A 4 -21.00 0.77 15.58
N PHE A 5 -22.24 1.21 15.72
CA PHE A 5 -22.61 2.62 15.82
C PHE A 5 -22.14 3.24 17.13
N GLY A 6 -22.26 2.49 18.23
CA GLY A 6 -21.72 2.89 19.54
C GLY A 6 -20.20 3.01 19.52
N VAL A 7 -19.51 2.08 18.87
CA VAL A 7 -18.04 2.14 18.67
C VAL A 7 -17.66 3.40 17.92
N LEU A 8 -18.28 3.68 16.77
CA LEU A 8 -18.02 4.89 16.00
C LEU A 8 -18.24 6.16 16.83
N HIS A 9 -19.33 6.21 17.59
CA HIS A 9 -19.63 7.36 18.44
C HIS A 9 -18.53 7.62 19.50
N ILE A 10 -17.98 6.56 20.09
CA ILE A 10 -16.88 6.69 21.06
C ILE A 10 -15.59 7.15 20.35
N LEU A 11 -15.23 6.54 19.22
CA LEU A 11 -14.02 6.86 18.48
C LEU A 11 -14.03 8.28 17.91
N SER A 12 -15.16 8.74 17.42
CA SER A 12 -15.32 10.11 16.86
C SER A 12 -15.19 11.22 17.90
N LYS A 13 -15.44 10.92 19.17
CA LYS A 13 -15.28 11.90 20.27
C LYS A 13 -13.89 11.94 20.88
N ASN A 14 -13.06 10.97 20.61
CA ASN A 14 -11.70 10.94 21.14
C ASN A 14 -10.74 11.63 20.15
N PRO A 15 -10.04 12.72 20.56
CA PRO A 15 -9.12 13.46 19.69
C PRO A 15 -8.01 12.61 19.04
N LYS A 16 -7.61 11.50 19.68
CA LYS A 16 -6.59 10.59 19.14
C LYS A 16 -7.12 9.68 18.04
N THR A 17 -8.42 9.44 17.98
CA THR A 17 -9.05 8.50 17.02
C THR A 17 -10.03 9.17 16.06
N ALA A 18 -10.47 10.39 16.34
CA ALA A 18 -11.46 11.12 15.55
C ALA A 18 -11.05 11.35 14.09
N SER A 19 -9.72 11.38 13.81
CA SER A 19 -9.17 11.55 12.46
C SER A 19 -8.88 10.23 11.73
N ILE A 20 -9.14 9.08 12.36
CA ILE A 20 -8.94 7.76 11.75
C ILE A 20 -10.18 7.41 10.95
N PRO A 21 -10.09 7.12 9.64
CA PRO A 21 -11.22 6.71 8.83
C PRO A 21 -11.91 5.45 9.39
N PHE A 22 -13.24 5.45 9.38
CA PHE A 22 -14.06 4.35 9.89
C PHE A 22 -14.94 3.77 8.80
N ILE A 23 -14.83 2.46 8.56
CA ILE A 23 -15.61 1.73 7.56
C ILE A 23 -16.45 0.67 8.25
N PHE A 24 -17.77 0.66 8.00
CA PHE A 24 -18.64 -0.42 8.44
C PHE A 24 -18.54 -1.64 7.51
N LEU A 25 -18.33 -2.82 8.09
CA LEU A 25 -18.45 -4.11 7.41
C LEU A 25 -19.64 -4.88 7.97
N THR A 26 -20.76 -4.96 7.23
CA THR A 26 -22.03 -5.44 7.76
C THR A 26 -22.79 -6.37 6.81
N ALA A 27 -23.60 -7.26 7.36
CA ALA A 27 -24.58 -8.03 6.61
C ALA A 27 -25.88 -7.25 6.34
N LYS A 28 -26.06 -6.07 6.97
CA LYS A 28 -27.27 -5.25 6.81
C LYS A 28 -27.11 -4.33 5.60
N ALA A 29 -27.96 -4.54 4.59
CA ALA A 29 -27.97 -3.74 3.34
C ALA A 29 -29.09 -2.68 3.32
N GLU A 30 -29.75 -2.41 4.45
CA GLU A 30 -30.87 -1.47 4.48
C GLU A 30 -30.39 -0.02 4.36
N LYS A 31 -31.09 0.75 3.52
CA LYS A 31 -30.78 2.19 3.29
C LYS A 31 -30.82 3.03 4.58
N VAL A 32 -31.57 2.61 5.57
CA VAL A 32 -31.71 3.30 6.87
C VAL A 32 -30.42 3.15 7.69
N ASP A 33 -29.85 1.93 7.75
CA ASP A 33 -28.61 1.66 8.47
C ASP A 33 -27.43 2.35 7.79
N PHE A 34 -27.38 2.36 6.45
CA PHE A 34 -26.39 3.12 5.69
C PHE A 34 -26.42 4.61 6.03
N ARG A 35 -27.60 5.25 5.95
CA ARG A 35 -27.76 6.68 6.28
C ARG A 35 -27.38 6.99 7.72
N LYS A 36 -27.74 6.11 8.66
CA LYS A 36 -27.39 6.25 10.07
C LYS A 36 -25.87 6.23 10.28
N GLY A 37 -25.15 5.29 9.65
CA GLY A 37 -23.69 5.21 9.71
C GLY A 37 -23.01 6.46 9.15
N MET A 38 -23.44 6.91 7.98
CA MET A 38 -22.91 8.12 7.34
C MET A 38 -23.19 9.39 8.15
N ASN A 39 -24.37 9.53 8.73
CA ASN A 39 -24.71 10.67 9.59
C ASN A 39 -23.93 10.69 10.91
N LEU A 40 -23.46 9.55 11.39
CA LEU A 40 -22.59 9.43 12.56
C LEU A 40 -21.10 9.69 12.24
N GLY A 41 -20.77 9.94 10.97
CA GLY A 41 -19.40 10.27 10.54
C GLY A 41 -18.60 9.08 10.07
N ALA A 42 -19.24 7.97 9.67
CA ALA A 42 -18.52 6.89 8.97
C ALA A 42 -18.02 7.38 7.60
N ASP A 43 -16.84 6.91 7.21
CA ASP A 43 -16.26 7.24 5.92
C ASP A 43 -16.76 6.32 4.81
N ASP A 44 -17.12 5.08 5.16
CA ASP A 44 -17.68 4.12 4.21
C ASP A 44 -18.50 3.01 4.87
N TYR A 45 -19.19 2.21 4.01
CA TYR A 45 -20.10 1.16 4.42
C TYR A 45 -20.09 0.05 3.37
N ILE A 46 -19.53 -1.12 3.71
CA ILE A 46 -19.40 -2.26 2.82
C ILE A 46 -20.30 -3.40 3.31
N THR A 47 -21.11 -3.94 2.41
CA THR A 47 -22.03 -5.04 2.72
C THR A 47 -21.37 -6.40 2.49
N LYS A 48 -21.62 -7.33 3.40
CA LYS A 48 -21.22 -8.74 3.25
C LYS A 48 -22.22 -9.48 2.35
N PRO A 49 -21.76 -10.36 1.42
CA PRO A 49 -20.37 -10.70 1.14
C PRO A 49 -19.67 -9.63 0.28
N PHE A 50 -18.41 -9.33 0.57
CA PHE A 50 -17.52 -8.46 -0.21
C PHE A 50 -16.30 -9.24 -0.67
N ASP A 51 -15.64 -8.80 -1.75
CA ASP A 51 -14.36 -9.37 -2.14
C ASP A 51 -13.18 -8.57 -1.55
N ASP A 52 -12.00 -9.18 -1.59
CA ASP A 52 -10.80 -8.57 -1.02
C ASP A 52 -10.43 -7.24 -1.71
N VAL A 53 -10.73 -7.12 -3.03
CA VAL A 53 -10.40 -5.93 -3.81
C VAL A 53 -11.31 -4.77 -3.41
N GLU A 54 -12.63 -5.01 -3.27
CA GLU A 54 -13.60 -4.00 -2.84
C GLU A 54 -13.23 -3.41 -1.48
N LEU A 55 -12.92 -4.27 -0.50
CA LEU A 55 -12.52 -3.82 0.84
C LEU A 55 -11.23 -3.00 0.79
N LEU A 56 -10.22 -3.48 0.07
CA LEU A 56 -8.92 -2.83 0.01
C LEU A 56 -8.97 -1.50 -0.73
N ASP A 57 -9.75 -1.40 -1.81
CA ASP A 57 -9.98 -0.16 -2.52
C ASP A 57 -10.65 0.89 -1.63
N ALA A 58 -11.67 0.48 -0.87
CA ALA A 58 -12.33 1.38 0.07
C ALA A 58 -11.37 1.90 1.14
N VAL A 59 -10.55 1.04 1.75
CA VAL A 59 -9.54 1.43 2.74
C VAL A 59 -8.53 2.39 2.13
N GLU A 60 -7.97 2.06 0.95
CA GLU A 60 -6.97 2.89 0.28
C GLU A 60 -7.51 4.30 -0.04
N MET A 61 -8.72 4.37 -0.60
CA MET A 61 -9.34 5.65 -0.95
C MET A 61 -9.53 6.54 0.28
N ARG A 62 -9.93 5.97 1.43
CA ARG A 62 -10.16 6.74 2.66
C ARG A 62 -8.83 7.21 3.29
N LEU A 63 -7.82 6.35 3.32
CA LEU A 63 -6.49 6.72 3.79
C LEU A 63 -5.85 7.80 2.92
N LYS A 64 -5.95 7.69 1.58
CA LYS A 64 -5.44 8.69 0.64
C LYS A 64 -6.12 10.05 0.85
N LYS A 65 -7.45 10.08 1.00
CA LYS A 65 -8.20 11.31 1.27
C LYS A 65 -7.73 11.97 2.59
N ASN A 66 -7.55 11.18 3.64
CA ASN A 66 -7.09 11.67 4.95
C ASN A 66 -5.66 12.25 4.87
N ASN A 67 -4.76 11.60 4.12
CA ASN A 67 -3.40 12.08 3.93
C ASN A 67 -3.35 13.39 3.11
N LEU A 68 -4.15 13.51 2.05
CA LEU A 68 -4.24 14.76 1.27
C LEU A 68 -4.71 15.95 2.11
N VAL A 69 -5.61 15.73 3.07
CA VAL A 69 -6.05 16.79 4.01
C VAL A 69 -4.93 17.16 4.98
N LYS A 70 -4.13 16.21 5.45
CA LYS A 70 -2.97 16.47 6.31
C LYS A 70 -1.84 17.18 5.55
N GLU A 71 -1.58 16.81 4.31
CA GLU A 71 -0.55 17.43 3.45
C GLU A 71 -0.91 18.88 3.07
N SER A 72 -2.18 19.17 2.82
CA SER A 72 -2.64 20.54 2.51
C SER A 72 -2.46 21.52 3.69
N LEU A 73 -2.34 21.03 4.91
CA LEU A 73 -2.09 21.84 6.11
C LEU A 73 -0.58 22.07 6.36
N ASN A 74 0.31 21.30 5.74
CA ASN A 74 1.78 21.38 5.91
C ASN A 74 2.53 22.06 4.75
N ASN A 75 1.83 22.68 3.78
CA ASN A 75 2.43 23.24 2.58
C ASN A 75 3.17 24.57 2.85
N GLY A 76 4.41 24.44 3.35
CA GLY A 76 5.46 25.45 3.24
C GLY A 76 6.48 25.07 2.14
N THR A 77 7.46 25.94 1.89
CA THR A 77 8.52 25.79 0.87
C THR A 77 9.31 24.47 0.93
N GLU A 78 9.33 23.77 2.06
CA GLU A 78 9.93 22.44 2.22
C GLU A 78 9.19 21.35 1.45
N GLY A 79 7.86 21.44 1.34
CA GLY A 79 7.04 20.47 0.60
C GLY A 79 7.34 20.46 -0.90
N LEU A 80 7.61 21.63 -1.51
CA LEU A 80 7.96 21.74 -2.93
C LEU A 80 9.33 21.11 -3.25
N ASN A 81 10.34 21.35 -2.42
CA ASN A 81 11.66 20.75 -2.59
C ASN A 81 11.62 19.22 -2.43
N THR A 82 10.87 18.74 -1.46
CA THR A 82 10.63 17.32 -1.24
C THR A 82 9.95 16.68 -2.45
N PHE A 83 8.89 17.30 -3.00
CA PHE A 83 8.17 16.83 -4.18
C PHE A 83 9.08 16.77 -5.43
N ILE A 84 9.94 17.76 -5.65
CA ILE A 84 10.87 17.78 -6.79
C ILE A 84 11.91 16.65 -6.68
N ILE A 85 12.48 16.42 -5.50
CA ILE A 85 13.44 15.34 -5.24
C ILE A 85 12.75 13.96 -5.42
N GLU A 86 11.55 13.82 -4.90
CA GLU A 86 10.75 12.59 -5.04
C GLU A 86 10.38 12.28 -6.49
N SER A 87 10.00 13.31 -7.26
CA SER A 87 9.65 13.15 -8.67
C SER A 87 10.87 12.73 -9.51
N ARG A 88 12.04 13.35 -9.30
CA ARG A 88 13.28 12.99 -10.02
C ARG A 88 13.76 11.59 -9.69
N GLY A 89 13.76 11.21 -8.41
CA GLY A 89 14.13 9.85 -8.00
C GLY A 89 13.17 8.80 -8.59
N LEU A 90 11.87 9.10 -8.65
CA LEU A 90 10.87 8.22 -9.26
C LEU A 90 11.08 8.07 -10.77
N GLU A 91 11.34 9.15 -11.50
CA GLU A 91 11.62 9.09 -12.94
C GLU A 91 12.81 8.22 -13.29
N GLU A 92 13.92 8.34 -12.56
CA GLU A 92 15.11 7.51 -12.77
C GLU A 92 14.85 6.03 -12.46
N MET A 93 14.06 5.75 -11.41
CA MET A 93 13.63 4.39 -11.08
C MET A 93 12.71 3.79 -12.15
N LEU A 94 11.80 4.60 -12.70
CA LEU A 94 10.90 4.18 -13.78
C LEU A 94 11.67 3.90 -15.07
N LYS A 95 12.66 4.74 -15.43
CA LYS A 95 13.55 4.52 -16.58
C LYS A 95 14.29 3.20 -16.51
N LEU A 96 14.78 2.80 -15.32
CA LEU A 96 15.39 1.48 -15.14
C LEU A 96 14.48 0.31 -15.47
N SER A 97 13.18 0.51 -15.37
CA SER A 97 12.18 -0.54 -15.56
C SER A 97 11.56 -0.54 -16.97
N ASP A 98 11.76 0.52 -17.77
CA ASP A 98 11.06 0.67 -19.05
C ASP A 98 11.57 -0.29 -20.14
N ASP A 99 12.88 -0.61 -20.15
CA ASP A 99 13.50 -1.53 -21.09
C ASP A 99 13.59 -2.99 -20.57
N ARG A 100 12.91 -3.30 -19.45
CA ARG A 100 12.97 -4.62 -18.81
C ARG A 100 11.81 -5.51 -19.22
N PRO A 101 12.03 -6.84 -19.29
CA PRO A 101 10.96 -7.76 -19.62
C PRO A 101 9.84 -7.70 -18.57
N LEU A 102 8.60 -7.58 -19.05
CA LEU A 102 7.41 -7.65 -18.23
C LEU A 102 7.05 -9.11 -17.98
N LYS A 103 6.80 -9.45 -16.74
CA LYS A 103 6.26 -10.77 -16.34
C LYS A 103 4.80 -10.58 -15.92
N ASN A 104 3.94 -11.41 -16.51
CA ASN A 104 2.52 -11.44 -16.20
C ASN A 104 2.23 -12.49 -15.13
N TYR A 105 1.50 -12.06 -14.09
CA TYR A 105 1.03 -12.88 -12.98
C TYR A 105 -0.48 -12.97 -13.00
N ARG A 106 -1.01 -14.19 -12.81
CA ARG A 106 -2.45 -14.42 -12.66
C ARG A 106 -2.88 -14.09 -11.22
N LYS A 107 -4.16 -13.83 -11.03
CA LYS A 107 -4.75 -13.67 -9.69
C LYS A 107 -4.32 -14.83 -8.77
N LYS A 108 -3.85 -14.51 -7.57
CA LYS A 108 -3.30 -15.39 -6.53
C LYS A 108 -1.92 -16.00 -6.83
N GLU A 109 -1.29 -15.70 -7.96
CA GLU A 109 0.07 -16.13 -8.26
C GLU A 109 1.09 -15.38 -7.40
N ALA A 110 2.07 -16.11 -6.86
CA ALA A 110 3.13 -15.53 -6.03
C ALA A 110 4.16 -14.81 -6.91
N ILE A 111 4.53 -13.59 -6.48
CA ILE A 111 5.64 -12.83 -7.06
C ILE A 111 6.94 -13.20 -6.35
N PHE A 112 6.88 -13.27 -5.02
CA PHE A 112 7.89 -13.87 -4.15
C PHE A 112 7.23 -14.39 -2.87
N THR A 113 7.89 -15.30 -2.15
CA THR A 113 7.37 -15.88 -0.93
C THR A 113 8.31 -15.66 0.26
N GLU A 114 7.74 -15.65 1.47
CA GLU A 114 8.47 -15.57 2.72
C GLU A 114 9.56 -16.65 2.78
N GLY A 115 10.78 -16.27 3.22
CA GLY A 115 11.92 -17.15 3.31
C GLY A 115 12.79 -17.23 2.04
N GLU A 116 12.34 -16.78 0.88
CA GLU A 116 13.16 -16.69 -0.31
C GLU A 116 14.23 -15.59 -0.23
N TYR A 117 15.36 -15.78 -0.92
CA TYR A 117 16.37 -14.72 -1.02
C TYR A 117 16.01 -13.71 -2.11
N PRO A 118 16.12 -12.40 -1.81
CA PRO A 118 15.83 -11.37 -2.79
C PRO A 118 16.96 -11.27 -3.82
N ASN A 119 16.60 -11.37 -5.09
CA ASN A 119 17.50 -11.20 -6.23
C ASN A 119 17.09 -10.07 -7.17
N SER A 120 15.95 -9.45 -6.94
CA SER A 120 15.37 -8.44 -7.80
C SER A 120 14.50 -7.45 -7.02
N LEU A 121 14.45 -6.22 -7.53
CA LEU A 121 13.42 -5.25 -7.21
C LEU A 121 12.27 -5.43 -8.21
N PHE A 122 11.04 -5.31 -7.76
CA PHE A 122 9.85 -5.44 -8.59
C PHE A 122 9.10 -4.10 -8.65
N LEU A 123 8.68 -3.70 -9.86
CA LEU A 123 7.79 -2.57 -10.08
C LEU A 123 6.45 -3.07 -10.62
N VAL A 124 5.36 -2.69 -10.00
CA VAL A 124 4.02 -2.96 -10.49
C VAL A 124 3.73 -2.03 -11.68
N LYS A 125 3.68 -2.56 -12.89
CA LYS A 125 3.35 -1.80 -14.11
C LYS A 125 1.85 -1.73 -14.36
N LYS A 126 1.10 -2.75 -13.90
CA LYS A 126 -0.36 -2.80 -14.01
C LYS A 126 -0.92 -3.80 -13.00
N GLY A 127 -2.12 -3.52 -12.48
CA GLY A 127 -2.81 -4.39 -11.52
C GLY A 127 -2.46 -4.09 -10.07
N LYS A 128 -2.74 -5.06 -9.19
CA LYS A 128 -2.58 -4.92 -7.74
C LYS A 128 -1.91 -6.14 -7.13
N VAL A 129 -1.09 -5.91 -6.11
CA VAL A 129 -0.34 -6.92 -5.37
C VAL A 129 -0.67 -6.82 -3.89
N LYS A 130 -1.10 -7.90 -3.25
CA LYS A 130 -1.21 -7.99 -1.79
C LYS A 130 0.10 -8.43 -1.18
N ILE A 131 0.50 -7.78 -0.12
CA ILE A 131 1.62 -8.16 0.73
C ILE A 131 1.05 -8.83 1.97
N VAL A 132 1.51 -10.04 2.27
CA VAL A 132 1.02 -10.82 3.39
C VAL A 132 2.14 -11.24 4.33
N LYS A 133 1.82 -11.31 5.60
CA LYS A 133 2.64 -11.90 6.66
C LYS A 133 1.95 -13.15 7.17
N THR A 134 2.69 -14.23 7.32
CA THR A 134 2.18 -15.45 7.96
C THR A 134 2.56 -15.44 9.44
N ASN A 135 1.61 -15.73 10.33
CA ASN A 135 1.92 -15.89 11.75
C ASN A 135 2.36 -17.32 12.07
N ASP A 136 2.80 -17.56 13.32
CA ASP A 136 3.27 -18.85 13.80
C ASP A 136 2.22 -19.99 13.69
N ASN A 137 0.94 -19.64 13.60
CA ASN A 137 -0.16 -20.58 13.40
C ASN A 137 -0.49 -20.83 11.93
N GLY A 138 0.32 -20.33 10.97
CA GLY A 138 0.11 -20.49 9.53
C GLY A 138 -0.99 -19.61 8.94
N LYS A 139 -1.54 -18.66 9.69
CA LYS A 139 -2.58 -17.75 9.18
C LYS A 139 -1.95 -16.53 8.53
N GLU A 140 -2.40 -16.24 7.31
CA GLU A 140 -1.99 -15.06 6.56
C GLU A 140 -2.77 -13.80 6.97
N TYR A 141 -2.06 -12.67 7.04
CA TYR A 141 -2.61 -11.33 7.21
C TYR A 141 -2.14 -10.45 6.07
N VAL A 142 -3.07 -9.73 5.44
CA VAL A 142 -2.74 -8.70 4.47
C VAL A 142 -2.24 -7.48 5.25
N ILE A 143 -0.97 -7.10 5.03
CA ILE A 143 -0.34 -5.95 5.69
C ILE A 143 -0.26 -4.72 4.79
N ALA A 144 -0.31 -4.92 3.47
CA ALA A 144 -0.34 -3.83 2.49
C ALA A 144 -0.90 -4.31 1.15
N VAL A 145 -1.38 -3.35 0.35
CA VAL A 145 -1.65 -3.52 -1.07
C VAL A 145 -0.80 -2.54 -1.85
N ARG A 146 -0.21 -3.03 -2.92
CA ARG A 146 0.61 -2.26 -3.84
C ARG A 146 -0.06 -2.24 -5.21
N LYS A 147 0.04 -1.09 -5.88
CA LYS A 147 -0.61 -0.81 -7.16
C LYS A 147 0.38 -0.35 -8.20
N GLU A 148 -0.12 -0.01 -9.36
CA GLU A 148 0.66 0.58 -10.45
C GLU A 148 1.53 1.75 -9.95
N GLY A 149 2.82 1.70 -10.31
CA GLY A 149 3.84 2.64 -9.87
C GLY A 149 4.55 2.27 -8.56
N ASP A 150 4.04 1.30 -7.79
CA ASP A 150 4.67 0.90 -6.53
C ASP A 150 5.81 -0.09 -6.73
N PHE A 151 6.87 0.07 -5.93
CA PHE A 151 7.98 -0.87 -5.82
C PHE A 151 7.75 -1.84 -4.67
N ILE A 152 8.09 -3.12 -4.89
CA ILE A 152 8.01 -4.18 -3.87
C ILE A 152 9.32 -4.98 -3.80
N GLY A 153 9.59 -5.55 -2.63
CA GLY A 153 10.76 -6.40 -2.41
C GLY A 153 12.06 -5.67 -2.06
N TYR A 154 12.08 -4.33 -2.07
CA TYR A 154 13.28 -3.52 -1.84
C TYR A 154 13.85 -3.65 -0.44
N LEU A 155 13.03 -3.82 0.60
CA LEU A 155 13.49 -3.90 1.99
C LEU A 155 14.45 -5.08 2.19
N ALA A 156 14.04 -6.28 1.78
CA ALA A 156 14.85 -7.48 1.88
C ALA A 156 16.13 -7.38 1.02
N LEU A 157 16.05 -6.73 -0.16
CA LEU A 157 17.22 -6.44 -1.00
C LEU A 157 18.24 -5.56 -0.27
N LEU A 158 17.79 -4.45 0.33
CA LEU A 158 18.65 -3.50 1.04
C LEU A 158 19.28 -4.10 2.29
N GLN A 159 18.51 -4.89 3.05
CA GLN A 159 18.99 -5.59 4.23
C GLN A 159 19.86 -6.82 3.90
N ASN A 160 19.82 -7.27 2.65
CA ASN A 160 20.44 -8.52 2.22
C ASN A 160 19.99 -9.75 3.03
N GLU A 161 18.71 -9.74 3.39
CA GLU A 161 18.05 -10.79 4.17
C GLU A 161 16.96 -11.49 3.35
N ARG A 162 16.45 -12.61 3.85
CA ARG A 162 15.32 -13.30 3.24
C ARG A 162 14.04 -12.45 3.35
N TYR A 163 13.11 -12.63 2.41
CA TYR A 163 11.81 -11.98 2.51
C TYR A 163 11.11 -12.37 3.82
N PRO A 164 10.76 -11.40 4.69
CA PRO A 164 9.96 -11.67 5.89
C PRO A 164 8.46 -11.74 5.62
N ILE A 165 8.05 -11.63 4.37
CA ILE A 165 6.69 -11.48 3.87
C ILE A 165 6.55 -12.14 2.50
N SER A 166 5.31 -12.41 2.07
CA SER A 166 5.00 -12.88 0.70
C SER A 166 4.24 -11.82 -0.08
N ALA A 167 4.35 -11.87 -1.41
CA ALA A 167 3.63 -10.99 -2.33
C ALA A 167 2.86 -11.81 -3.36
N TYR A 168 1.55 -11.56 -3.49
CA TYR A 168 0.66 -12.26 -4.42
C TYR A 168 -0.12 -11.26 -5.27
N ALA A 169 -0.31 -11.59 -6.54
CA ALA A 169 -1.17 -10.82 -7.43
C ALA A 169 -2.64 -10.92 -6.98
N LEU A 170 -3.32 -9.79 -6.79
CA LEU A 170 -4.76 -9.71 -6.47
C LEU A 170 -5.65 -9.90 -7.70
N GLU A 171 -5.13 -9.53 -8.86
CA GLU A 171 -5.77 -9.59 -10.18
C GLU A 171 -4.71 -9.92 -11.24
N SER A 172 -5.05 -9.88 -12.52
CA SER A 172 -4.03 -9.98 -13.59
C SER A 172 -3.07 -8.80 -13.48
N THR A 173 -1.79 -9.08 -13.20
CA THR A 173 -0.80 -8.07 -12.79
C THR A 173 0.45 -8.20 -13.66
N GLU A 174 0.94 -7.05 -14.15
CA GLU A 174 2.18 -6.95 -14.91
C GLU A 174 3.29 -6.36 -14.03
N ILE A 175 4.40 -7.08 -13.92
CA ILE A 175 5.54 -6.70 -13.08
C ILE A 175 6.78 -6.54 -13.95
N SER A 176 7.46 -5.40 -13.83
CA SER A 176 8.83 -5.23 -14.32
C SER A 176 9.83 -5.63 -13.23
N THR A 177 10.88 -6.34 -13.62
CA THR A 177 11.89 -6.87 -12.70
C THR A 177 13.23 -6.21 -12.95
N VAL A 178 13.79 -5.58 -11.92
CA VAL A 178 15.14 -4.97 -11.94
C VAL A 178 16.08 -5.87 -11.13
N ALA A 179 17.17 -6.32 -11.75
CA ALA A 179 18.14 -7.16 -11.06
C ALA A 179 18.79 -6.43 -9.87
N LYS A 180 19.14 -7.20 -8.84
CA LYS A 180 19.79 -6.68 -7.62
C LYS A 180 21.02 -5.82 -7.94
N THR A 181 21.85 -6.26 -8.86
CA THR A 181 23.07 -5.54 -9.30
C THR A 181 22.74 -4.16 -9.84
N ASP A 182 21.80 -4.07 -10.78
CA ASP A 182 21.40 -2.84 -11.45
C ASP A 182 20.75 -1.86 -10.47
N PHE A 183 19.97 -2.39 -9.52
CA PHE A 183 19.37 -1.60 -8.46
C PHE A 183 20.42 -0.95 -7.55
N PHE A 184 21.43 -1.71 -7.09
CA PHE A 184 22.49 -1.16 -6.26
C PHE A 184 23.41 -0.21 -7.02
N GLU A 185 23.68 -0.46 -8.29
CA GLU A 185 24.43 0.46 -9.16
C GLU A 185 23.70 1.80 -9.28
N LEU A 186 22.38 1.78 -9.48
CA LEU A 186 21.57 3.00 -9.50
C LEU A 186 21.62 3.75 -8.17
N LEU A 187 21.46 3.06 -7.04
CA LEU A 187 21.53 3.69 -5.71
C LEU A 187 22.90 4.34 -5.47
N HIS A 188 23.98 3.71 -5.95
CA HIS A 188 25.33 4.24 -5.79
C HIS A 188 25.56 5.48 -6.65
N ASN A 189 25.07 5.47 -7.89
CA ASN A 189 25.33 6.51 -8.88
C ASN A 189 24.30 7.65 -8.86
N ASN A 190 23.15 7.47 -8.20
CA ASN A 190 22.07 8.47 -8.17
C ASN A 190 21.58 8.76 -6.75
N ARG A 191 22.02 9.93 -6.25
CA ARG A 191 21.70 10.38 -4.89
C ARG A 191 20.20 10.61 -4.66
N ASP A 192 19.46 11.05 -5.68
CA ASP A 192 18.01 11.32 -5.57
C ASP A 192 17.25 10.02 -5.41
N VAL A 193 17.64 8.96 -6.14
CA VAL A 193 17.09 7.61 -5.98
C VAL A 193 17.39 7.05 -4.59
N ALA A 194 18.63 7.19 -4.12
CA ALA A 194 19.02 6.73 -2.77
C ALA A 194 18.18 7.43 -1.68
N ASN A 195 17.98 8.75 -1.78
CA ASN A 195 17.16 9.51 -0.85
C ASN A 195 15.70 9.07 -0.86
N LYS A 196 15.13 8.71 -2.03
CA LYS A 196 13.77 8.18 -2.15
C LYS A 196 13.61 6.87 -1.38
N PHE A 197 14.56 5.93 -1.53
CA PHE A 197 14.53 4.68 -0.79
C PHE A 197 14.72 4.88 0.72
N ILE A 198 15.58 5.81 1.14
CA ILE A 198 15.73 6.16 2.56
C ILE A 198 14.40 6.63 3.15
N LYS A 199 13.66 7.48 2.42
CA LYS A 199 12.30 7.90 2.85
C LYS A 199 11.33 6.73 2.92
N LEU A 200 11.28 5.87 1.89
CA LEU A 200 10.41 4.68 1.89
C LEU A 200 10.70 3.71 3.04
N LEU A 201 11.88 3.79 3.65
CA LEU A 201 12.26 2.99 4.82
C LEU A 201 11.88 3.66 6.15
N ALA A 202 11.65 4.98 6.14
CA ALA A 202 11.34 5.78 7.33
C ALA A 202 9.83 5.89 7.61
N ASP A 203 8.98 5.66 6.59
CA ASP A 203 7.51 5.65 6.66
C ASP A 203 6.97 4.25 6.98
#